data_328b9d4a302136f11ff39d114e8ac39c
#
_entry.id   328b9d4a302136f11ff39d114e8ac39c
#
_cell.length_a   1.000
_cell.length_b   1.000
_cell.length_c   1.000
_cell.angle_alpha   90.00
_cell.angle_beta   90.00
_cell.angle_gamma   90.00
#
_symmetry.space_group_name_H-M   'P 1'
#
loop_
_entity.id
_entity.type
_entity.pdbx_description
1 polymer ?
#
loop_
_entity_poly.entity_id
_entity_poly.type
_entity_poly.pdbx_seq_one_letter_code
_entity_poly.pdbx_strand_id
1 'polypeptide(L)'
;LGGTGKEALYKTQHQISLWKNDLKTPEDILQHAENEWDKQMAAVYASYQATLEHYQAVDFDDLIRLPAVLLQQNSEVRHKWQLRLRYLLVDECQDTNACQYTLMKLLTGAEGMFTAVGDDDQSIYAWRGANMENLRQMQADYPQMKVIKLEQNYRSTARIQIGRAHV
;
A
#
# COMPACT_ATOMS: atom_id res chain seq x y z
N LEU A 1 4.58 -12.98 -30.12
CA LEU A 1 4.80 -11.81 -29.27
C LEU A 1 5.93 -12.15 -28.29
N GLY A 2 7.20 -12.01 -28.74
CA GLY A 2 8.37 -12.51 -28.03
C GLY A 2 8.99 -11.48 -27.13
N GLY A 3 8.48 -11.32 -25.91
CA GLY A 3 9.27 -10.76 -24.84
C GLY A 3 10.36 -11.75 -24.42
N THR A 4 11.58 -11.27 -24.13
CA THR A 4 12.61 -12.13 -23.57
C THR A 4 12.10 -12.73 -22.25
N GLY A 5 12.52 -13.95 -21.87
CA GLY A 5 12.07 -14.60 -20.63
C GLY A 5 12.25 -13.70 -19.38
N LYS A 6 13.22 -12.78 -19.41
CA LYS A 6 13.41 -11.76 -18.37
C LYS A 6 12.24 -10.76 -18.27
N GLU A 7 11.72 -10.29 -19.41
CA GLU A 7 10.60 -9.34 -19.41
C GLU A 7 9.32 -9.98 -18.85
N ALA A 8 9.05 -11.24 -19.21
CA ALA A 8 7.93 -11.98 -18.65
C ALA A 8 8.08 -12.16 -17.12
N LEU A 9 9.29 -12.48 -16.66
CA LEU A 9 9.59 -12.61 -15.23
C LEU A 9 9.34 -11.31 -14.46
N TYR A 10 9.83 -10.17 -14.98
CA TYR A 10 9.59 -8.87 -14.34
C TYR A 10 8.10 -8.50 -14.29
N LYS A 11 7.35 -8.75 -15.35
CA LYS A 11 5.89 -8.53 -15.38
C LYS A 11 5.17 -9.38 -14.33
N THR A 12 5.55 -10.64 -14.22
CA THR A 12 4.99 -11.57 -13.23
C THR A 12 5.31 -11.10 -11.80
N GLN A 13 6.56 -10.78 -11.53
CA GLN A 13 6.99 -10.28 -10.21
C GLN A 13 6.25 -8.99 -9.85
N HIS A 14 6.15 -8.05 -10.79
CA HIS A 14 5.43 -6.80 -10.59
C HIS A 14 3.94 -7.04 -10.32
N GLN A 15 3.30 -7.95 -11.03
CA GLN A 15 1.89 -8.29 -10.81
C GLN A 15 1.66 -8.92 -9.42
N ILE A 16 2.55 -9.81 -8.97
CA ILE A 16 2.49 -10.40 -7.63
C ILE A 16 2.67 -9.30 -6.57
N SER A 17 3.60 -8.37 -6.76
CA SER A 17 3.80 -7.23 -5.88
C SER A 17 2.54 -6.36 -5.77
N LEU A 18 1.87 -6.04 -6.88
CA LEU A 18 0.60 -5.31 -6.86
C LEU A 18 -0.48 -6.04 -6.06
N TRP A 19 -0.62 -7.34 -6.23
CA TRP A 19 -1.59 -8.13 -5.47
C TRP A 19 -1.27 -8.17 -3.97
N LYS A 20 0.00 -8.32 -3.60
CA LYS A 20 0.44 -8.23 -2.19
C LYS A 20 0.12 -6.87 -1.59
N ASN A 21 0.36 -5.80 -2.34
CA ASN A 21 0.08 -4.43 -1.92
C ASN A 21 -1.43 -4.11 -1.81
N ASP A 22 -2.27 -4.90 -2.49
CA ASP A 22 -3.73 -4.90 -2.35
C ASP A 22 -4.25 -5.92 -1.32
N LEU A 23 -3.37 -6.58 -0.56
CA LEU A 23 -3.70 -7.65 0.40
C LEU A 23 -4.40 -8.86 -0.22
N LYS A 24 -4.29 -9.06 -1.53
CA LYS A 24 -4.87 -10.20 -2.24
C LYS A 24 -4.00 -11.43 -2.09
N THR A 25 -4.62 -12.56 -1.78
CA THR A 25 -3.97 -13.87 -1.74
C THR A 25 -4.06 -14.59 -3.10
N PRO A 26 -3.24 -15.65 -3.32
CA PRO A 26 -3.40 -16.49 -4.51
C PRO A 26 -4.82 -17.06 -4.65
N GLU A 27 -5.45 -17.41 -3.54
CA GLU A 27 -6.83 -17.92 -3.47
C GLU A 27 -7.84 -16.86 -3.92
N ASP A 28 -7.66 -15.60 -3.49
CA ASP A 28 -8.51 -14.49 -3.91
C ASP A 28 -8.42 -14.28 -5.43
N ILE A 29 -7.21 -14.34 -5.99
CA ILE A 29 -7.00 -14.20 -7.43
C ILE A 29 -7.66 -15.37 -8.16
N LEU A 30 -7.50 -16.59 -7.67
CA LEU A 30 -8.10 -17.78 -8.28
C LEU A 30 -9.63 -17.74 -8.25
N GLN A 31 -10.20 -17.28 -7.14
CA GLN A 31 -11.66 -17.17 -6.97
C GLN A 31 -12.29 -16.16 -7.94
N HIS A 32 -11.56 -15.08 -8.28
CA HIS A 32 -12.03 -14.02 -9.16
C HIS A 32 -11.42 -14.12 -10.58
N ALA A 33 -10.81 -15.26 -10.92
CA ALA A 33 -10.17 -15.46 -12.21
C ALA A 33 -11.19 -15.49 -13.35
N GLU A 34 -11.06 -14.58 -14.30
CA GLU A 34 -11.98 -14.46 -15.45
C GLU A 34 -11.51 -15.29 -16.66
N ASN A 35 -10.23 -15.69 -16.67
CA ASN A 35 -9.62 -16.39 -17.80
C ASN A 35 -8.49 -17.34 -17.34
N GLU A 36 -7.98 -18.15 -18.27
CA GLU A 36 -6.91 -19.12 -17.98
C GLU A 36 -5.57 -18.46 -17.61
N TRP A 37 -5.32 -17.23 -18.06
CA TRP A 37 -4.12 -16.50 -17.68
C TRP A 37 -4.16 -16.12 -16.18
N ASP A 38 -5.29 -15.66 -15.68
CA ASP A 38 -5.46 -15.33 -14.25
C ASP A 38 -5.25 -16.56 -13.37
N LYS A 39 -5.77 -17.72 -13.78
CA LYS A 39 -5.57 -18.98 -13.07
C LYS A 39 -4.10 -19.40 -13.04
N GLN A 40 -3.40 -19.28 -14.18
CA GLN A 40 -1.98 -19.56 -14.26
C GLN A 40 -1.17 -18.62 -13.36
N MET A 41 -1.48 -17.34 -13.37
CA MET A 41 -0.82 -16.35 -12.54
C MET A 41 -1.08 -16.57 -11.04
N ALA A 42 -2.30 -16.97 -10.65
CA ALA A 42 -2.61 -17.37 -9.28
C ALA A 42 -1.75 -18.57 -8.83
N ALA A 43 -1.59 -19.58 -9.70
CA ALA A 43 -0.75 -20.74 -9.43
C ALA A 43 0.75 -20.36 -9.29
N VAL A 44 1.24 -19.45 -10.15
CA VAL A 44 2.60 -18.91 -10.04
C VAL A 44 2.80 -18.16 -8.73
N TYR A 45 1.84 -17.33 -8.34
CA TYR A 45 1.89 -16.59 -7.07
C TYR A 45 1.88 -17.56 -5.87
N ALA A 46 1.02 -18.59 -5.88
CA ALA A 46 1.00 -19.61 -4.83
C ALA A 46 2.34 -20.33 -4.71
N SER A 47 2.95 -20.74 -5.86
CA SER A 47 4.27 -21.37 -5.88
C SER A 47 5.38 -20.46 -5.38
N TYR A 48 5.33 -19.18 -5.75
CA TYR A 48 6.27 -18.16 -5.25
C TYR A 48 6.18 -18.00 -3.73
N GLN A 49 4.97 -17.90 -3.20
CA GLN A 49 4.76 -17.74 -1.75
C GLN A 49 5.20 -18.99 -0.98
N ALA A 50 4.85 -20.20 -1.47
CA ALA A 50 5.29 -21.46 -0.88
C ALA A 50 6.83 -21.59 -0.89
N THR A 51 7.49 -21.06 -1.91
CA THR A 51 8.96 -21.04 -1.99
C THR A 51 9.56 -20.12 -0.92
N LEU A 52 9.01 -18.92 -0.73
CA LEU A 52 9.44 -18.02 0.34
C LEU A 52 9.27 -18.68 1.72
N GLU A 53 8.13 -19.31 1.97
CA GLU A 53 7.84 -20.01 3.23
C GLU A 53 8.82 -21.19 3.47
N HIS A 54 9.09 -21.97 2.43
CA HIS A 54 10.04 -23.08 2.50
C HIS A 54 11.44 -22.62 2.93
N TYR A 55 11.89 -21.49 2.38
CA TYR A 55 13.17 -20.88 2.74
C TYR A 55 13.13 -20.03 4.01
N GLN A 56 11.98 -19.92 4.69
CA GLN A 56 11.76 -19.01 5.81
C GLN A 56 12.18 -17.56 5.48
N ALA A 57 11.92 -17.15 4.25
CA ALA A 57 12.25 -15.84 3.69
C ALA A 57 10.99 -15.02 3.48
N VAL A 58 11.19 -13.71 3.40
CA VAL A 58 10.16 -12.73 3.04
C VAL A 58 10.71 -11.82 1.96
N ASP A 59 9.86 -11.35 1.08
CA ASP A 59 10.20 -10.25 0.16
C ASP A 59 9.86 -8.88 0.78
N PHE A 60 10.15 -7.81 0.06
CA PHE A 60 9.89 -6.45 0.56
C PHE A 60 8.40 -6.16 0.77
N ASP A 61 7.52 -6.72 -0.06
CA ASP A 61 6.07 -6.54 0.09
C ASP A 61 5.56 -7.26 1.34
N ASP A 62 6.11 -8.44 1.65
CA ASP A 62 5.77 -9.21 2.85
C ASP A 62 6.17 -8.51 4.15
N LEU A 63 7.19 -7.64 4.14
CA LEU A 63 7.56 -6.84 5.33
C LEU A 63 6.42 -5.93 5.81
N ILE A 64 5.51 -5.55 4.93
CA ILE A 64 4.33 -4.76 5.25
C ILE A 64 3.07 -5.65 5.33
N ARG A 65 2.91 -6.57 4.37
CA ARG A 65 1.74 -7.43 4.27
C ARG A 65 1.59 -8.36 5.47
N LEU A 66 2.63 -9.05 5.88
CA LEU A 66 2.55 -10.00 6.98
C LEU A 66 2.19 -9.34 8.32
N PRO A 67 2.79 -8.19 8.72
CA PRO A 67 2.31 -7.44 9.87
C PRO A 67 0.84 -7.00 9.76
N ALA A 68 0.39 -6.54 8.59
CA ALA A 68 -1.00 -6.16 8.39
C ALA A 68 -1.95 -7.35 8.60
N VAL A 69 -1.66 -8.50 7.97
CA VAL A 69 -2.43 -9.75 8.12
C VAL A 69 -2.41 -10.23 9.58
N LEU A 70 -1.25 -10.23 10.24
CA LEU A 70 -1.14 -10.62 11.65
C LEU A 70 -2.02 -9.76 12.54
N LEU A 71 -1.99 -8.44 12.36
CA LEU A 71 -2.80 -7.53 13.17
C LEU A 71 -4.30 -7.60 12.85
N GLN A 72 -4.67 -7.97 11.61
CA GLN A 72 -6.06 -8.25 11.27
C GLN A 72 -6.58 -9.50 11.99
N GLN A 73 -5.80 -10.58 11.97
CA GLN A 73 -6.21 -11.89 12.47
C GLN A 73 -6.05 -12.05 13.98
N ASN A 74 -5.17 -11.28 14.60
CA ASN A 74 -4.86 -11.41 16.02
C ASN A 74 -5.13 -10.10 16.78
N SER A 75 -6.29 -10.06 17.43
CA SER A 75 -6.74 -8.89 18.20
C SER A 75 -5.85 -8.59 19.42
N GLU A 76 -5.28 -9.61 20.05
CA GLU A 76 -4.40 -9.44 21.21
C GLU A 76 -3.08 -8.76 20.81
N VAL A 77 -2.45 -9.26 19.74
CA VAL A 77 -1.23 -8.66 19.18
C VAL A 77 -1.52 -7.23 18.72
N ARG A 78 -2.64 -7.00 18.03
CA ARG A 78 -3.07 -5.67 17.61
C ARG A 78 -3.22 -4.72 18.77
N HIS A 79 -3.94 -5.12 19.81
CA HIS A 79 -4.15 -4.30 21.01
C HIS A 79 -2.82 -3.97 21.70
N LYS A 80 -1.92 -4.93 21.83
CA LYS A 80 -0.58 -4.72 22.37
C LYS A 80 0.21 -3.65 21.61
N TRP A 81 0.13 -3.64 20.27
CA TRP A 81 0.80 -2.64 19.44
C TRP A 81 0.12 -1.27 19.54
N GLN A 82 -1.21 -1.20 19.57
CA GLN A 82 -1.96 0.03 19.77
C GLN A 82 -1.64 0.70 21.12
N LEU A 83 -1.44 -0.07 22.18
CA LEU A 83 -1.01 0.46 23.47
C LEU A 83 0.43 1.01 23.46
N ARG A 84 1.30 0.47 22.61
CA ARG A 84 2.69 0.92 22.48
C ARG A 84 2.81 2.16 21.61
N LEU A 85 2.05 2.22 20.52
CA LEU A 85 2.08 3.29 19.53
C LEU A 85 1.06 4.36 19.93
N ARG A 86 1.49 5.30 20.78
CA ARG A 86 0.60 6.37 21.24
C ARG A 86 0.29 7.41 20.17
N TYR A 87 1.19 7.56 19.21
CA TYR A 87 1.06 8.53 18.12
C TYR A 87 1.88 8.09 16.92
N LEU A 88 1.30 8.17 15.73
CA LEU A 88 1.95 7.79 14.48
C LEU A 88 2.17 9.04 13.61
N LEU A 89 3.36 9.16 13.05
CA LEU A 89 3.67 10.15 12.02
C LEU A 89 3.85 9.43 10.69
N VAL A 90 3.08 9.86 9.69
CA VAL A 90 3.11 9.31 8.33
C VAL A 90 3.57 10.41 7.39
N ASP A 91 4.68 10.20 6.72
CA ASP A 91 5.18 11.10 5.68
C ASP A 91 4.87 10.54 4.29
N GLU A 92 4.81 11.40 3.29
CA GLU A 92 4.53 11.05 1.90
C GLU A 92 3.25 10.18 1.75
N CYS A 93 2.19 10.54 2.49
CA CYS A 93 0.98 9.71 2.56
C CYS A 93 0.26 9.54 1.20
N GLN A 94 0.52 10.42 0.20
CA GLN A 94 0.02 10.27 -1.17
C GLN A 94 0.58 9.04 -1.88
N ASP A 95 1.73 8.52 -1.44
CA ASP A 95 2.40 7.37 -2.05
C ASP A 95 2.08 6.04 -1.37
N THR A 96 1.15 6.05 -0.40
CA THR A 96 0.74 4.83 0.31
C THR A 96 -0.13 3.93 -0.57
N ASN A 97 0.15 2.61 -0.52
CA ASN A 97 -0.72 1.59 -1.09
C ASN A 97 -1.78 1.09 -0.08
N ALA A 98 -2.70 0.26 -0.53
CA ALA A 98 -3.78 -0.25 0.31
C ALA A 98 -3.29 -1.05 1.53
N CYS A 99 -2.22 -1.83 1.37
CA CYS A 99 -1.61 -2.61 2.46
C CYS A 99 -1.02 -1.71 3.54
N GLN A 100 -0.26 -0.68 3.15
CA GLN A 100 0.32 0.31 4.06
C GLN A 100 -0.76 1.11 4.79
N TYR A 101 -1.80 1.54 4.07
CA TYR A 101 -2.94 2.22 4.67
C TYR A 101 -3.67 1.32 5.69
N THR A 102 -3.89 0.05 5.34
CA THR A 102 -4.50 -0.93 6.26
C THR A 102 -3.64 -1.13 7.51
N LEU A 103 -2.31 -1.27 7.36
CA LEU A 103 -1.40 -1.39 8.48
C LEU A 103 -1.46 -0.16 9.39
N MET A 104 -1.48 1.04 8.82
CA MET A 104 -1.65 2.29 9.56
C MET A 104 -2.94 2.27 10.40
N LYS A 105 -4.08 1.93 9.81
CA LYS A 105 -5.38 1.83 10.51
C LYS A 105 -5.35 0.83 11.66
N LEU A 106 -4.74 -0.34 11.44
CA LEU A 106 -4.63 -1.37 12.46
C LEU A 106 -3.76 -0.94 13.64
N LEU A 107 -2.72 -0.15 13.38
CA LEU A 107 -1.82 0.36 14.40
C LEU A 107 -2.42 1.53 15.19
N THR A 108 -3.13 2.44 14.54
CA THR A 108 -3.72 3.63 15.18
C THR A 108 -5.06 3.33 15.86
N GLY A 109 -5.79 2.31 15.38
CA GLY A 109 -7.11 1.96 15.88
C GLY A 109 -8.17 3.03 15.60
N ALA A 110 -9.29 2.92 16.30
CA ALA A 110 -10.44 3.82 16.13
C ALA A 110 -10.16 5.25 16.62
N GLU A 111 -9.27 5.41 17.59
CA GLU A 111 -8.88 6.73 18.14
C GLU A 111 -8.09 7.56 17.12
N GLY A 112 -7.43 6.91 16.15
CA GLY A 112 -6.77 7.56 15.04
C GLY A 112 -5.70 8.59 15.46
N MET A 113 -4.89 8.27 16.45
CA MET A 113 -3.83 9.18 16.93
C MET A 113 -2.66 9.23 15.96
N PHE A 114 -2.79 10.02 14.90
CA PHE A 114 -1.75 10.17 13.88
C PHE A 114 -1.73 11.57 13.27
N THR A 115 -0.61 11.91 12.67
CA THR A 115 -0.47 13.01 11.70
C THR A 115 0.04 12.42 10.38
N ALA A 116 -0.66 12.68 9.30
CA ALA A 116 -0.22 12.34 7.96
C ALA A 116 0.14 13.62 7.19
N VAL A 117 1.30 13.61 6.55
CA VAL A 117 1.79 14.69 5.70
C VAL A 117 1.92 14.16 4.28
N GLY A 118 1.49 14.94 3.31
CA GLY A 118 1.57 14.55 1.91
C GLY A 118 1.27 15.71 0.98
N ASP A 119 1.55 15.50 -0.29
CA ASP A 119 1.31 16.45 -1.37
C ASP A 119 0.72 15.66 -2.55
N ASP A 120 -0.54 15.85 -2.82
CA ASP A 120 -1.28 15.17 -3.88
C ASP A 120 -0.72 15.44 -5.28
N ASP A 121 -0.13 16.62 -5.51
CA ASP A 121 0.56 16.95 -6.75
C ASP A 121 1.89 16.17 -6.96
N GLN A 122 2.43 15.56 -5.92
CA GLN A 122 3.65 14.75 -5.97
C GLN A 122 3.40 13.24 -6.10
N SER A 123 2.15 12.80 -6.23
CA SER A 123 1.82 11.38 -6.37
C SER A 123 2.26 10.84 -7.73
N ILE A 124 3.43 10.20 -7.76
CA ILE A 124 4.03 9.62 -8.98
C ILE A 124 4.23 8.10 -8.90
N TYR A 125 3.83 7.48 -7.79
CA TYR A 125 4.04 6.05 -7.52
C TYR A 125 2.79 5.18 -7.74
N ALA A 126 1.84 5.61 -8.58
CA ALA A 126 0.65 4.81 -8.93
C ALA A 126 1.03 3.42 -9.48
N TRP A 127 2.15 3.30 -10.20
CA TRP A 127 2.66 2.04 -10.73
C TRP A 127 3.16 1.05 -9.64
N ARG A 128 3.37 1.54 -8.40
CA ARG A 128 3.64 0.73 -7.19
C ARG A 128 2.40 0.47 -6.34
N GLY A 129 1.20 0.78 -6.86
CA GLY A 129 -0.04 0.62 -6.13
C GLY A 129 -0.38 1.80 -5.20
N ALA A 130 0.36 2.92 -5.28
CA ALA A 130 -0.03 4.15 -4.60
C ALA A 130 -1.41 4.58 -5.10
N ASN A 131 -2.29 4.92 -4.17
CA ASN A 131 -3.67 5.22 -4.49
C ASN A 131 -4.12 6.51 -3.81
N MET A 132 -4.43 7.54 -4.61
CA MET A 132 -5.01 8.80 -4.15
C MET A 132 -6.34 8.61 -3.41
N GLU A 133 -7.04 7.51 -3.68
CA GLU A 133 -8.26 7.14 -2.97
C GLU A 133 -8.00 6.93 -1.46
N ASN A 134 -6.79 6.53 -1.08
CA ASN A 134 -6.40 6.38 0.33
C ASN A 134 -6.54 7.69 1.12
N LEU A 135 -6.25 8.86 0.51
CA LEU A 135 -6.45 10.16 1.17
C LEU A 135 -7.94 10.47 1.38
N ARG A 136 -8.78 10.18 0.39
CA ARG A 136 -10.24 10.33 0.51
C ARG A 136 -10.81 9.35 1.52
N GLN A 137 -10.34 8.10 1.48
CA GLN A 137 -10.74 7.08 2.44
C GLN A 137 -10.32 7.45 3.87
N MET A 138 -9.16 8.07 4.04
CA MET A 138 -8.69 8.56 5.34
C MET A 138 -9.64 9.62 5.93
N GLN A 139 -10.15 10.54 5.11
CA GLN A 139 -11.14 11.53 5.56
C GLN A 139 -12.49 10.88 5.94
N ALA A 140 -12.89 9.83 5.20
CA ALA A 140 -14.11 9.08 5.50
C ALA A 140 -13.97 8.23 6.78
N ASP A 141 -12.83 7.56 6.96
CA ASP A 141 -12.55 6.70 8.12
C ASP A 141 -12.33 7.50 9.42
N TYR A 142 -11.84 8.75 9.30
CA TYR A 142 -11.56 9.64 10.43
C TYR A 142 -12.25 11.00 10.24
N PRO A 143 -13.59 11.10 10.43
CA PRO A 143 -14.35 12.32 10.19
C PRO A 143 -13.93 13.51 11.06
N GLN A 144 -13.31 13.23 12.22
CA GLN A 144 -12.77 14.25 13.13
C GLN A 144 -11.38 14.75 12.72
N MET A 145 -10.79 14.21 11.64
CA MET A 145 -9.46 14.60 11.18
C MET A 145 -9.44 16.08 10.76
N LYS A 146 -8.47 16.82 11.30
CA LYS A 146 -8.24 18.21 10.91
C LYS A 146 -7.28 18.27 9.74
N VAL A 147 -7.75 18.79 8.61
CA VAL A 147 -6.92 19.03 7.42
C VAL A 147 -6.34 20.44 7.49
N ILE A 148 -5.04 20.55 7.40
CA ILE A 148 -4.29 21.82 7.39
C ILE A 148 -3.58 21.91 6.03
N LYS A 149 -3.91 22.94 5.24
CA LYS A 149 -3.25 23.22 3.97
C LYS A 149 -2.03 24.10 4.19
N LEU A 150 -0.88 23.67 3.67
CA LEU A 150 0.36 24.44 3.66
C LEU A 150 0.53 25.07 2.28
N GLU A 151 0.06 26.29 2.11
CA GLU A 151 -0.02 26.95 0.80
C GLU A 151 1.29 27.64 0.39
N GLN A 152 2.19 27.90 1.34
CA GLN A 152 3.46 28.58 1.05
C GLN A 152 4.55 27.59 0.69
N ASN A 153 5.11 27.75 -0.49
CA ASN A 153 6.24 26.95 -0.97
C ASN A 153 7.56 27.63 -0.61
N TYR A 154 8.42 26.90 0.09
CA TYR A 154 9.77 27.34 0.47
C TYR A 154 10.87 26.63 -0.33
N ARG A 155 10.52 25.60 -1.15
CA ARG A 155 11.49 24.75 -1.87
C ARG A 155 11.83 25.29 -3.24
N SER A 156 10.85 25.79 -3.99
CA SER A 156 10.98 26.19 -5.39
C SER A 156 10.58 27.64 -5.63
N THR A 157 11.13 28.23 -6.70
CA THR A 157 10.79 29.60 -7.12
C THR A 157 9.38 29.65 -7.73
N ALA A 158 8.76 30.83 -7.72
CA ALA A 158 7.43 31.05 -8.30
C ALA A 158 7.31 30.60 -9.77
N ARG A 159 8.41 30.67 -10.55
CA ARG A 159 8.43 30.21 -11.95
C ARG A 159 8.19 28.70 -12.11
N ILE A 160 8.60 27.90 -11.12
CA ILE A 160 8.39 26.45 -11.12
C ILE A 160 6.98 26.11 -10.66
N GLN A 161 6.37 26.93 -9.81
CA GLN A 161 5.03 26.74 -9.28
C GLN A 161 3.90 27.11 -10.25
N ILE A 162 4.15 27.91 -11.28
CA ILE A 162 3.11 28.35 -12.24
C ILE A 162 2.42 27.15 -12.93
N GLY A 163 3.08 26.00 -13.05
CA GLY A 163 2.47 24.76 -13.55
C GLY A 163 1.40 24.15 -12.64
N ARG A 164 1.37 24.48 -11.33
CA ARG A 164 0.41 23.96 -10.35
C ARG A 164 -0.93 24.69 -10.32
N ALA A 165 -0.98 25.92 -10.81
CA ALA A 165 -2.17 26.79 -10.72
C ALA A 165 -3.22 26.54 -11.81
N HIS A 166 -3.02 25.60 -12.71
CA HIS A 166 -3.86 25.36 -13.89
C HIS A 166 -4.32 23.88 -14.05
N VAL A 167 -4.41 23.11 -12.98
CA VAL A 167 -5.05 21.78 -13.01
C VAL A 167 -6.29 21.78 -12.13
#